data_04b1434287c81a51e81b5361c3192e34
#
_entry.id   04b1434287c81a51e81b5361c3192e34
#
_cell.length_a   1.000
_cell.length_b   1.000
_cell.length_c   1.000
_cell.angle_alpha   90.00
_cell.angle_beta   90.00
_cell.angle_gamma   90.00
#
_symmetry.space_group_name_H-M   'P 1'
#
loop_
_entity.id
_entity.type
_entity.pdbx_description
1 polymer ?
#
loop_
_entity_poly.entity_id
_entity_poly.type
_entity_poly.pdbx_seq_one_letter_code
_entity_poly.pdbx_strand_id
1 'polypeptide(L)'
;MKDKHLTSQSGHAIINGFYEGGGSRRALIYKDDNDVHNVELWEDGKLREVRNLKDHNIHYAEDCAENWVTRVIRKGNVHVSE
;
A
#
# COMPACT_ATOMS: atom_id res chain seq x y z
N MET A 1 -6.03 15.35 15.08
CA MET A 1 -5.73 15.43 14.58
C MET A 1 -4.99 14.70 14.02
N LYS A 2 -4.40 14.46 13.98
CA LYS A 2 -3.67 13.74 13.53
C LYS A 2 -4.09 12.54 13.11
N ASP A 3 -5.00 12.06 13.43
CA ASP A 3 -5.41 10.78 13.09
C ASP A 3 -6.00 10.61 11.78
N LYS A 4 -6.34 11.65 11.10
CA LYS A 4 -6.98 11.44 9.85
C LYS A 4 -6.08 10.83 8.86
N HIS A 5 -4.77 10.91 9.02
CA HIS A 5 -3.96 10.28 8.03
C HIS A 5 -3.90 8.77 8.21
N LEU A 6 -4.56 8.25 9.21
CA LEU A 6 -4.64 6.81 9.40
C LEU A 6 -5.91 6.23 8.79
N THR A 7 -6.51 6.96 7.89
CA THR A 7 -7.72 6.48 7.23
C THR A 7 -7.48 6.40 5.75
N SER A 8 -7.92 5.34 5.12
CA SER A 8 -7.74 5.16 3.70
C SER A 8 -8.64 6.12 2.94
N GLN A 9 -8.42 6.22 1.65
CA GLN A 9 -9.25 7.03 0.79
C GLN A 9 -10.70 6.58 0.87
N SER A 10 -10.92 5.28 1.07
CA SER A 10 -12.28 4.75 1.14
C SER A 10 -12.87 4.84 2.54
N GLY A 11 -12.14 5.37 3.50
CA GLY A 11 -12.68 5.55 4.84
C GLY A 11 -12.38 4.43 5.82
N HIS A 12 -11.56 3.47 5.42
CA HIS A 12 -11.23 2.37 6.32
C HIS A 12 -10.00 2.71 7.15
N ALA A 13 -9.92 2.20 8.34
CA ALA A 13 -8.77 2.45 9.21
C ALA A 13 -7.54 1.76 8.66
N ILE A 14 -6.43 2.45 8.70
CA ILE A 14 -5.17 1.90 8.19
C ILE A 14 -4.58 0.95 9.22
N ILE A 15 -4.22 -0.25 8.77
CA ILE A 15 -3.58 -1.22 9.61
C ILE A 15 -2.09 -0.93 9.71
N ASN A 16 -1.48 -0.58 8.61
CA ASN A 16 -0.03 -0.36 8.59
C ASN A 16 0.30 0.62 7.48
N GLY A 17 1.26 1.47 7.73
CA GLY A 17 1.67 2.47 6.74
C GLY A 17 3.15 2.37 6.48
N PHE A 18 3.53 2.48 5.21
CA PHE A 18 4.92 2.45 4.79
C PHE A 18 5.22 3.76 4.11
N TYR A 19 6.39 4.32 4.38
CA TYR A 19 6.76 5.63 3.86
C TYR A 19 8.15 5.60 3.31
N GLU A 20 8.34 6.27 2.20
CA GLU A 20 9.66 6.37 1.60
C GLU A 20 10.45 7.42 2.36
N GLY A 21 11.62 7.07 2.84
CA GLY A 21 12.42 8.01 3.61
C GLY A 21 12.85 9.15 2.75
N GLY A 22 12.43 10.34 3.09
CA GLY A 22 12.78 11.53 2.33
C GLY A 22 12.15 11.62 0.98
N GLY A 23 11.26 10.70 0.65
CA GLY A 23 10.66 10.69 -0.66
C GLY A 23 9.19 10.98 -0.62
N SER A 24 8.53 10.79 -1.75
CA SER A 24 7.14 11.15 -1.91
C SER A 24 6.19 9.97 -1.93
N ARG A 25 6.68 8.76 -1.83
CA ARG A 25 5.80 7.60 -1.90
C ARG A 25 5.40 7.11 -0.53
N ARG A 26 4.17 6.62 -0.45
CA ARG A 26 3.71 5.97 0.75
C ARG A 26 2.72 4.89 0.34
N ALA A 27 2.56 3.90 1.18
CA ALA A 27 1.63 2.83 0.94
C ALA A 27 0.87 2.59 2.23
N LEU A 28 -0.44 2.48 2.12
CA LEU A 28 -1.30 2.32 3.29
C LEU A 28 -2.09 1.04 3.13
N ILE A 29 -2.01 0.17 4.12
CA ILE A 29 -2.69 -1.10 4.10
C ILE A 29 -3.92 -1.04 4.96
N TYR A 30 -5.04 -1.50 4.44
CA TYR A 30 -6.27 -1.58 5.21
C TYR A 30 -7.05 -2.83 4.84
N LYS A 31 -8.00 -3.20 5.68
CA LYS A 31 -8.91 -4.28 5.41
C LYS A 31 -10.25 -3.69 5.10
N ASP A 32 -10.87 -4.15 4.05
CA ASP A 32 -12.18 -3.62 3.66
C ASP A 32 -13.29 -4.39 4.38
N ASP A 33 -14.53 -4.09 4.05
CA ASP A 33 -15.68 -4.68 4.71
C ASP A 33 -15.80 -6.17 4.45
N ASN A 34 -15.11 -6.68 3.47
CA ASN A 34 -15.10 -8.09 3.16
C ASN A 34 -13.89 -8.80 3.76
N ASP A 35 -13.19 -8.11 4.66
CA ASP A 35 -12.04 -8.69 5.34
C ASP A 35 -10.88 -8.95 4.38
N VAL A 36 -10.83 -8.21 3.30
CA VAL A 36 -9.80 -8.36 2.29
C VAL A 36 -8.77 -7.25 2.47
N HIS A 37 -7.49 -7.62 2.40
CA HIS A 37 -6.43 -6.62 2.51
C HIS A 37 -6.32 -5.83 1.22
N ASN A 38 -6.12 -4.54 1.35
CA ASN A 38 -5.94 -3.65 0.22
C ASN A 38 -4.77 -2.74 0.51
N VAL A 39 -4.09 -2.30 -0.52
CA VAL A 39 -2.96 -1.40 -0.38
C VAL A 39 -3.19 -0.19 -1.26
N GLU A 40 -3.13 1.00 -0.66
CA GLU A 40 -3.21 2.24 -1.42
C GLU A 40 -1.78 2.71 -1.68
N LEU A 41 -1.47 2.95 -2.93
CA LEU A 41 -0.14 3.38 -3.34
C LEU A 41 -0.21 4.86 -3.70
N TRP A 42 0.45 5.67 -2.90
CA TRP A 42 0.42 7.12 -3.05
C TRP A 42 1.78 7.65 -3.49
N GLU A 43 1.75 8.70 -4.29
CA GLU A 43 2.98 9.37 -4.69
C GLU A 43 2.68 10.86 -4.87
N ASP A 44 3.50 11.70 -4.27
CA ASP A 44 3.35 13.14 -4.37
C ASP A 44 1.98 13.63 -3.91
N GLY A 45 1.42 12.96 -2.92
CA GLY A 45 0.13 13.34 -2.39
C GLY A 45 -1.05 12.89 -3.21
N LYS A 46 -0.81 12.08 -4.24
CA LYS A 46 -1.88 11.59 -5.09
C LYS A 46 -1.97 10.09 -5.03
N LEU A 47 -3.19 9.60 -4.95
CA LEU A 47 -3.43 8.17 -4.96
C LEU A 47 -3.21 7.65 -6.37
N ARG A 48 -2.22 6.80 -6.53
CA ARG A 48 -1.88 6.27 -7.84
C ARG A 48 -2.59 4.97 -8.16
N GLU A 49 -2.76 4.13 -7.13
CA GLU A 49 -3.34 2.82 -7.38
C GLU A 49 -3.83 2.24 -6.08
N VAL A 50 -4.89 1.46 -6.15
CA VAL A 50 -5.34 0.66 -5.01
C VAL A 50 -5.29 -0.78 -5.47
N ARG A 51 -4.56 -1.61 -4.74
CA ARG A 51 -4.48 -3.02 -5.07
C ARG A 51 -5.32 -3.82 -4.10
N ASN A 52 -6.27 -4.56 -4.64
CA ASN A 52 -7.11 -5.43 -3.86
C ASN A 52 -6.40 -6.78 -3.81
N LEU A 53 -6.04 -7.22 -2.62
CA LEU A 53 -5.24 -8.42 -2.47
C LEU A 53 -6.10 -9.57 -1.96
N LYS A 54 -7.21 -9.78 -2.61
CA LYS A 54 -8.07 -10.90 -2.30
C LYS A 54 -7.25 -12.15 -2.46
N ASP A 55 -7.33 -13.06 -1.61
CA ASP A 55 -6.62 -14.32 -1.67
C ASP A 55 -5.15 -14.21 -1.26
N HIS A 56 -4.74 -13.07 -0.71
CA HIS A 56 -3.38 -12.91 -0.22
C HIS A 56 -3.43 -12.51 1.25
N ASN A 57 -2.38 -12.84 1.98
CA ASN A 57 -2.35 -12.52 3.40
C ASN A 57 -1.67 -11.18 3.63
N ILE A 58 -1.57 -10.79 4.91
CA ILE A 58 -0.99 -9.51 5.26
C ILE A 58 0.48 -9.40 4.84
N HIS A 59 1.20 -10.50 4.82
CA HIS A 59 2.61 -10.46 4.44
C HIS A 59 2.77 -10.07 2.98
N TYR A 60 1.87 -10.51 2.13
CA TYR A 60 1.90 -10.12 0.74
C TYR A 60 1.64 -8.62 0.62
N ALA A 61 0.71 -8.12 1.42
CA ALA A 61 0.39 -6.70 1.39
C ALA A 61 1.59 -5.87 1.86
N GLU A 62 2.28 -6.35 2.88
CA GLU A 62 3.45 -5.65 3.40
C GLU A 62 4.57 -5.63 2.36
N ASP A 63 4.77 -6.74 1.66
CA ASP A 63 5.77 -6.78 0.62
C ASP A 63 5.44 -5.81 -0.50
N CYS A 64 4.19 -5.75 -0.89
CA CYS A 64 3.75 -4.85 -1.93
C CYS A 64 4.00 -3.40 -1.50
N ALA A 65 3.66 -3.07 -0.27
CA ALA A 65 3.84 -1.73 0.25
C ALA A 65 5.30 -1.36 0.32
N GLU A 66 6.11 -2.27 0.81
CA GLU A 66 7.53 -2.00 0.94
C GLU A 66 8.18 -1.80 -0.43
N ASN A 67 7.82 -2.65 -1.37
CA ASN A 67 8.39 -2.52 -2.71
C ASN A 67 8.02 -1.19 -3.36
N TRP A 68 6.84 -0.70 -3.06
CA TRP A 68 6.41 0.57 -3.61
C TRP A 68 7.25 1.72 -3.05
N VAL A 69 7.42 1.77 -1.73
CA VAL A 69 8.11 2.89 -1.13
C VAL A 69 9.63 2.81 -1.32
N THR A 70 10.16 1.62 -1.55
CA THR A 70 11.59 1.49 -1.82
C THR A 70 11.90 1.57 -3.30
N ARG A 71 10.85 1.68 -4.11
CA ARG A 71 10.97 1.79 -5.56
C ARG A 71 11.58 0.55 -6.19
N VAL A 72 11.35 -0.58 -5.54
CA VAL A 72 11.86 -1.83 -6.09
C VAL A 72 10.95 -2.36 -7.20
N ILE A 73 9.69 -2.02 -7.15
CA ILE A 73 8.76 -2.48 -8.16
C ILE A 73 9.07 -1.82 -9.45
N ARG A 74 9.43 -2.58 -10.46
CA ARG A 74 9.60 -2.05 -11.77
C ARG A 74 9.41 -3.14 -12.72
N LYS A 75 9.22 -2.77 -13.94
CA LYS A 75 8.82 -3.72 -14.92
C LYS A 75 9.78 -4.82 -15.05
N GLY A 76 11.00 -4.58 -14.87
CA GLY A 76 11.95 -5.63 -15.05
C GLY A 76 11.92 -6.66 -13.97
N ASN A 77 11.36 -6.37 -12.87
CA ASN A 77 11.30 -7.29 -11.83
C ASN A 77 10.22 -8.19 -11.86
N VAL A 78 9.31 -7.82 -12.61
CA VAL A 78 8.17 -8.54 -12.55
C VAL A 78 8.31 -9.92 -12.76
N HIS A 79 9.14 -10.24 -13.51
CA HIS A 79 9.14 -11.51 -13.85
C HIS A 79 9.72 -12.30 -12.92
N VAL A 80 10.21 -11.82 -12.28
CA VAL A 80 10.72 -12.58 -11.48
C VAL A 80 9.95 -13.23 -10.72
N SER A 81 9.33 -13.07 -10.68
CA SER A 81 8.73 -13.66 -10.04
C SER A 81 8.10 -14.48 -10.13
N GLU A 82 8.19 -14.49 -10.48
CA GLU A 82 7.79 -15.23 -10.59
C GLU A 82 7.66 -15.78 -10.46
#